data_8f941c70491351062377cac64a696630
#
_entry.id   8f941c70491351062377cac64a696630
#
_cell.length_a   1.000
_cell.length_b   1.000
_cell.length_c   1.000
_cell.angle_alpha   90.00
_cell.angle_beta   90.00
_cell.angle_gamma   90.00
#
_symmetry.space_group_name_H-M   'P 1'
#
loop_
_entity.id
_entity.type
_entity.pdbx_description
1 polymer ?
#
loop_
_entity_poly.entity_id
_entity_poly.type
_entity_poly.pdbx_seq_one_letter_code
_entity_poly.pdbx_strand_id
1 'polypeptide(L)' 'MIYTRDHWPPHVHVIAAEAQAKIALGEARQRPYVLLNDGLTPRQLNWALTEIDRNRELLLTRWREIYGDA' A
#
# COMPACT_ATOMS: atom_id res chain seq x y z
N MET A 1 -17.21 -9.58 -15.89
CA MET A 1 -15.76 -9.83 -15.96
C MET A 1 -15.07 -9.59 -14.63
N ILE A 2 -14.19 -10.45 -14.28
CA ILE A 2 -13.51 -10.39 -13.01
C ILE A 2 -12.20 -9.63 -13.16
N TYR A 3 -11.99 -8.71 -12.27
CA TYR A 3 -10.77 -7.90 -12.30
C TYR A 3 -10.03 -7.96 -10.97
N THR A 4 -9.94 -9.16 -10.43
CA THR A 4 -9.21 -9.36 -9.19
C THR A 4 -7.77 -8.91 -9.31
N ARG A 5 -7.22 -8.94 -10.51
CA ARG A 5 -5.84 -8.48 -10.75
C ARG A 5 -5.67 -7.00 -10.49
N ASP A 6 -6.74 -6.24 -10.62
CA ASP A 6 -6.68 -4.81 -10.38
C ASP A 6 -6.44 -4.49 -8.91
N HIS A 7 -6.69 -5.47 -8.05
CA HIS A 7 -6.51 -5.28 -6.62
C HIS A 7 -5.21 -5.89 -6.13
N TRP A 8 -4.54 -6.61 -6.97
CA TRP A 8 -3.28 -7.26 -6.63
C TRP A 8 -2.12 -6.48 -7.21
N PRO A 9 -1.03 -6.23 -6.49
CA PRO A 9 -0.72 -6.70 -5.13
C PRO A 9 -1.46 -5.91 -4.05
N PRO A 10 -1.50 -6.42 -2.82
CA PRO A 10 -2.08 -5.67 -1.71
C PRO A 10 -1.41 -4.30 -1.58
N HIS A 11 -2.22 -3.27 -1.47
CA HIS A 11 -1.70 -1.91 -1.45
C HIS A 11 -2.61 -0.98 -0.67
N VAL A 12 -2.09 0.16 -0.31
CA VAL A 12 -2.85 1.21 0.34
C VAL A 12 -2.60 2.53 -0.37
N HIS A 13 -3.55 3.44 -0.25
CA HIS A 13 -3.39 4.81 -0.74
C HIS A 13 -3.01 5.71 0.42
N VAL A 14 -1.99 6.52 0.20
CA VAL A 14 -1.57 7.53 1.16
C VAL A 14 -1.94 8.88 0.57
N ILE A 15 -2.71 9.66 1.32
CA ILE A 15 -3.18 10.96 0.88
C ILE A 15 -2.68 12.02 1.86
N ALA A 16 -2.04 13.06 1.33
CA ALA A 16 -1.55 14.15 2.14
C ALA A 16 -1.76 15.44 1.35
N ALA A 17 -2.66 16.30 1.85
CA ALA A 17 -3.03 17.53 1.18
C ALA A 17 -3.50 17.21 -0.24
N GLU A 18 -2.81 17.72 -1.26
CA GLU A 18 -3.19 17.47 -2.65
C GLU A 18 -2.36 16.36 -3.30
N ALA A 19 -1.52 15.70 -2.52
CA ALA A 19 -0.64 14.66 -3.03
C ALA A 19 -1.17 13.29 -2.63
N GLN A 20 -0.78 12.27 -3.38
CA GLN A 20 -1.18 10.92 -3.08
C GLN A 20 -0.14 9.93 -3.58
N ALA A 21 -0.14 8.76 -3.00
CA ALA A 21 0.73 7.69 -3.43
C ALA A 21 0.02 6.36 -3.25
N LYS A 22 0.37 5.40 -4.08
CA LYS A 22 -0.08 4.02 -3.94
C LYS A 22 1.13 3.21 -3.52
N ILE A 23 1.02 2.53 -2.40
CA ILE A 23 2.14 1.81 -1.82
C ILE A 23 1.75 0.35 -1.63
N ALA A 24 2.52 -0.54 -2.22
CA ALA A 24 2.32 -1.97 -2.04
C ALA A 24 2.77 -2.38 -0.66
N LEU A 25 2.00 -3.27 -0.03
CA LEU A 25 2.31 -3.71 1.32
C LEU A 25 3.48 -4.68 1.38
N GLY A 26 3.80 -5.28 0.25
CA GLY A 26 4.81 -6.31 0.22
C GLY A 26 4.26 -7.65 0.68
N GLU A 27 4.90 -8.72 0.29
CA GLU A 27 4.48 -10.05 0.67
C GLU A 27 5.64 -10.77 1.31
N ALA A 28 5.31 -11.66 2.24
CA ALA A 28 6.30 -12.49 2.89
C ALA A 28 7.46 -11.65 3.41
N ARG A 29 8.60 -11.71 2.76
CA ARG A 29 9.79 -11.01 3.20
C ARG A 29 10.05 -9.69 2.50
N GLN A 30 9.13 -9.28 1.65
CA GLN A 30 9.27 -8.01 0.96
C GLN A 30 8.87 -6.87 1.88
N ARG A 31 9.54 -5.76 1.74
CA ARG A 31 9.15 -4.54 2.43
C ARG A 31 8.15 -3.78 1.57
N PRO A 32 7.36 -2.91 2.17
CA PRO A 32 6.47 -2.04 1.39
C PRO A 32 7.26 -1.27 0.35
N TYR A 33 6.66 -1.04 -0.80
CA TYR A 33 7.31 -0.27 -1.85
C TYR A 33 6.30 0.57 -2.61
N VAL A 34 6.78 1.64 -3.22
CA VAL A 34 5.93 2.61 -3.90
C VAL A 34 5.54 2.07 -5.28
N LEU A 35 4.24 2.02 -5.55
CA LEU A 35 3.73 1.69 -6.87
C LEU A 35 3.53 2.95 -7.70
N LEU A 36 3.07 4.02 -7.06
CA LEU A 36 2.80 5.28 -7.74
C LEU A 36 2.96 6.40 -6.73
N ASN A 37 3.62 7.46 -7.13
CA ASN A 37 3.73 8.66 -6.31
C ASN A 37 3.30 9.86 -7.12
N ASP A 38 2.31 10.56 -6.62
CA ASP A 38 1.81 11.77 -7.24
C ASP A 38 1.89 12.91 -6.25
N GLY A 39 3.10 13.47 -6.12
CA GLY A 39 3.30 14.70 -5.37
C GLY A 39 3.82 14.57 -3.94
N LEU A 40 3.97 13.38 -3.41
CA LEU A 40 4.54 13.25 -2.07
C LEU A 40 6.05 13.48 -2.11
N THR A 41 6.55 14.19 -1.11
CA THR A 41 7.99 14.42 -0.99
C THR A 41 8.69 13.16 -0.52
N PRO A 42 10.01 13.06 -0.72
CA PRO A 42 10.78 11.92 -0.21
C PRO A 42 10.60 11.72 1.29
N ARG A 43 10.51 12.80 2.06
CA ARG A 43 10.30 12.70 3.50
C ARG A 43 8.94 12.10 3.81
N GLN A 44 7.89 12.55 3.11
CA GLN A 44 6.55 12.03 3.29
C GLN A 44 6.48 10.55 2.90
N LEU A 45 7.11 10.19 1.79
CA LEU A 45 7.15 8.80 1.35
C LEU A 45 7.88 7.92 2.37
N ASN A 46 8.99 8.39 2.88
CA ASN A 46 9.76 7.63 3.85
C ASN A 46 8.97 7.40 5.13
N TRP A 47 8.28 8.44 5.59
CA TRP A 47 7.43 8.32 6.76
C TRP A 47 6.31 7.30 6.51
N ALA A 48 5.66 7.41 5.35
CA ALA A 48 4.56 6.51 5.01
C ALA A 48 5.03 5.06 4.93
N LEU A 49 6.16 4.83 4.28
CA LEU A 49 6.72 3.48 4.17
C LEU A 49 7.05 2.89 5.54
N THR A 50 7.58 3.72 6.43
CA THR A 50 7.90 3.29 7.79
C THR A 50 6.64 2.90 8.56
N GLU A 51 5.60 3.73 8.48
CA GLU A 51 4.35 3.46 9.16
C GLU A 51 3.66 2.23 8.60
N ILE A 52 3.69 2.07 7.29
CA ILE A 52 3.09 0.91 6.66
C ILE A 52 3.82 -0.37 7.06
N ASP A 53 5.14 -0.31 7.12
CA ASP A 53 5.94 -1.45 7.51
C ASP A 53 5.61 -1.89 8.94
N ARG A 54 5.42 -0.93 9.84
CA ARG A 54 5.07 -1.20 11.23
C ARG A 54 3.70 -1.88 11.36
N ASN A 55 2.77 -1.50 10.51
CA ASN A 55 1.39 -1.97 10.57
C ASN A 55 1.06 -2.98 9.48
N ARG A 56 2.08 -3.53 8.85
CA ARG A 56 1.91 -4.36 7.68
C ARG A 56 0.97 -5.53 7.88
N GLU A 57 1.13 -6.25 8.99
CA GLU A 57 0.29 -7.41 9.26
C GLU A 57 -1.18 -7.02 9.39
N LEU A 58 -1.45 -5.95 10.10
CA LEU A 58 -2.81 -5.45 10.25
C LEU A 58 -3.38 -5.03 8.90
N LEU A 59 -2.60 -4.29 8.13
CA LEU A 59 -3.05 -3.81 6.84
C LEU A 59 -3.32 -4.94 5.87
N LEU A 60 -2.47 -5.96 5.87
CA LEU A 60 -2.69 -7.14 5.03
C LEU A 60 -3.96 -7.87 5.42
N THR A 61 -4.20 -8.00 6.72
CA THR A 61 -5.41 -8.65 7.22
C THR A 61 -6.64 -7.89 6.74
N ARG A 62 -6.63 -6.56 6.87
CA ARG A 62 -7.74 -5.73 6.43
C ARG A 62 -7.96 -5.81 4.92
N TRP A 63 -6.86 -5.79 4.17
CA TRP A 63 -6.94 -5.89 2.73
C TRP A 63 -7.59 -7.21 2.29
N ARG A 64 -7.20 -8.30 2.93
CA ARG A 64 -7.77 -9.61 2.63
C ARG A 64 -9.25 -9.69 2.98
N GLU A 65 -9.65 -9.03 4.06
CA GLU A 65 -11.04 -8.98 4.45
C GLU A 65 -11.90 -8.30 3.39
N ILE A 66 -11.35 -7.30 2.73
CA ILE A 66 -12.07 -6.54 1.71
C ILE A 66 -12.04 -7.25 0.36
N TYR A 67 -10.88 -7.73 -0.06
CA TYR A 67 -10.68 -8.27 -1.40
C TYR A 67 -10.58 -9.79 -1.46
N GLY A 68 -10.51 -10.45 -0.35
CA GLY A 68 -10.35 -11.89 -0.32
C GLY A 68 -8.92 -12.32 -0.57
N ASP A 69 -8.73 -13.60 -0.78
CA ASP A 69 -7.40 -14.19 -0.98
C ASP A 69 -7.07 -14.40 -2.45
N ALA A 70 -7.53 -13.51 -3.28
CA ALA A 70 -7.40 -13.66 -4.72
C ALA A 70 -5.96 -13.84 -5.20
#